data_4e43530af51b37008f34bb093bde56c7
#
_entry.id   4e43530af51b37008f34bb093bde56c7
#
_cell.length_a   1.000
_cell.length_b   1.000
_cell.length_c   1.000
_cell.angle_alpha   90.00
_cell.angle_beta   90.00
_cell.angle_gamma   90.00
#
_symmetry.space_group_name_H-M   'P 1'
#
loop_
_entity.id
_entity.type
_entity.pdbx_description
1 polymer ?
#
loop_
_entity_poly.entity_id
_entity_poly.type
_entity_poly.pdbx_seq_one_letter_code
_entity_poly.pdbx_strand_id
1 'polypeptide(L)'
;MPSLSSYDVGKKSFEGRRYSADVEAGNEAMQVFMDCIRTEQQRLRRRKKKIWKPRLIFTLGNHEHRIERAVENDAKLEGLMSSEDLNLRGWEVLPYLQPIIVDGIAYCHFFTSGVMGRAVTNAKLLLQKKHMSCVMGHVQDRDIAFDRNAAGNRMTALFAGIFYQHDEEYLNPQTNGSWSGLWVFNEVDNGTFDEMPVSMSYLRGKYGANS
;
A
#
# COMPACT_ATOMS: atom_id res chain seq x y z
N MET A 1 4.68 -6.92 -9.04
CA MET A 1 5.00 -7.56 -10.33
C MET A 1 6.35 -8.27 -10.25
N PRO A 2 6.41 -9.51 -9.74
CA PRO A 2 7.65 -10.29 -9.66
C PRO A 2 8.26 -10.59 -11.04
N SER A 3 7.42 -10.88 -12.05
CA SER A 3 7.85 -11.15 -13.43
C SER A 3 8.60 -10.00 -14.12
N LEU A 4 8.44 -8.77 -13.63
CA LEU A 4 9.10 -7.58 -14.16
C LEU A 4 10.24 -7.08 -13.25
N SER A 5 10.70 -7.92 -12.32
CA SER A 5 11.80 -7.57 -11.42
C SER A 5 13.14 -7.60 -12.16
N SER A 6 13.80 -6.45 -12.25
CA SER A 6 15.16 -6.37 -12.79
C SER A 6 16.23 -6.97 -11.85
N TYR A 7 15.90 -7.15 -10.57
CA TYR A 7 16.81 -7.71 -9.57
C TYR A 7 16.87 -9.24 -9.57
N ASP A 8 15.88 -9.89 -10.20
CA ASP A 8 15.73 -11.35 -10.18
C ASP A 8 16.06 -12.02 -11.50
N VAL A 9 16.38 -11.23 -12.52
CA VAL A 9 16.80 -11.76 -13.85
C VAL A 9 17.99 -12.70 -13.67
N GLY A 10 17.86 -13.93 -14.19
CA GLY A 10 18.87 -14.97 -14.08
C GLY A 10 18.89 -15.74 -12.76
N LYS A 11 18.06 -15.40 -11.79
CA LYS A 11 17.90 -16.18 -10.56
C LYS A 11 16.91 -17.33 -10.76
N LYS A 12 17.08 -18.42 -9.99
CA LYS A 12 16.15 -19.56 -9.96
C LYS A 12 14.72 -19.12 -9.65
N SER A 13 14.53 -18.15 -8.76
CA SER A 13 13.23 -17.60 -8.36
C SER A 13 12.50 -16.86 -9.49
N PHE A 14 13.18 -16.54 -10.58
CA PHE A 14 12.61 -15.89 -11.75
C PHE A 14 12.02 -16.87 -12.77
N GLU A 15 12.39 -18.15 -12.67
CA GLU A 15 11.92 -19.15 -13.62
C GLU A 15 10.40 -19.35 -13.53
N GLY A 16 9.74 -19.43 -14.68
CA GLY A 16 8.29 -19.62 -14.76
C GLY A 16 7.44 -18.39 -14.46
N ARG A 17 8.01 -17.26 -14.06
CA ARG A 17 7.25 -16.04 -13.81
C ARG A 17 6.65 -15.49 -15.09
N ARG A 18 5.39 -15.07 -15.01
CA ARG A 18 4.62 -14.55 -16.15
C ARG A 18 3.86 -13.30 -15.72
N TYR A 19 3.87 -12.28 -16.58
CA TYR A 19 3.16 -11.04 -16.35
C TYR A 19 1.64 -11.26 -16.14
N SER A 20 1.03 -12.05 -17.01
CA SER A 20 -0.41 -12.36 -16.89
C SER A 20 -0.77 -13.01 -15.56
N ALA A 21 0.08 -13.91 -15.04
CA ALA A 21 -0.15 -14.56 -13.75
C ALA A 21 0.00 -13.57 -12.58
N ASP A 22 0.93 -12.63 -12.66
CA ASP A 22 1.08 -11.57 -11.65
C ASP A 22 -0.15 -10.64 -11.63
N VAL A 23 -0.65 -10.25 -12.82
CA VAL A 23 -1.85 -9.42 -12.96
C VAL A 23 -3.08 -10.17 -12.45
N GLU A 24 -3.26 -11.42 -12.83
CA GLU A 24 -4.38 -12.25 -12.39
C GLU A 24 -4.41 -12.39 -10.86
N ALA A 25 -3.29 -12.75 -10.24
CA ALA A 25 -3.21 -12.86 -8.79
C ALA A 25 -3.51 -11.54 -8.06
N GLY A 26 -3.02 -10.42 -8.60
CA GLY A 26 -3.33 -9.09 -8.07
C GLY A 26 -4.82 -8.76 -8.19
N ASN A 27 -5.42 -9.03 -9.34
CA ASN A 27 -6.83 -8.78 -9.62
C ASN A 27 -7.75 -9.66 -8.75
N GLU A 28 -7.40 -10.93 -8.54
CA GLU A 28 -8.11 -11.82 -7.63
C GLU A 28 -8.10 -11.30 -6.19
N ALA A 29 -6.93 -10.88 -5.69
CA ALA A 29 -6.80 -10.32 -4.35
C ALA A 29 -7.66 -9.06 -4.18
N MET A 30 -7.65 -8.16 -5.18
CA MET A 30 -8.50 -6.96 -5.18
C MET A 30 -9.99 -7.29 -5.26
N GLN A 31 -10.36 -8.32 -6.01
CA GLN A 31 -11.74 -8.80 -6.10
C GLN A 31 -12.26 -9.30 -4.75
N VAL A 32 -11.47 -10.12 -4.04
CA VAL A 32 -11.79 -10.61 -2.69
C VAL A 32 -12.04 -9.45 -1.73
N PHE A 33 -11.18 -8.43 -1.75
CA PHE A 33 -11.35 -7.23 -0.94
C PHE A 33 -12.65 -6.48 -1.29
N MET A 34 -12.92 -6.27 -2.56
CA MET A 34 -14.13 -5.58 -3.02
C MET A 34 -15.41 -6.35 -2.71
N ASP A 35 -15.36 -7.67 -2.71
CA ASP A 35 -16.52 -8.51 -2.39
C ASP A 35 -16.91 -8.41 -0.91
N CYS A 36 -15.95 -8.19 -0.01
CA CYS A 36 -16.26 -7.88 1.39
C CYS A 36 -17.08 -6.59 1.51
N ILE A 37 -16.68 -5.52 0.79
CA ILE A 37 -17.41 -4.24 0.77
C ILE A 37 -18.81 -4.43 0.18
N ARG A 38 -18.93 -5.12 -0.95
CA ARG A 38 -20.22 -5.39 -1.63
C ARG A 38 -21.15 -6.20 -0.75
N THR A 39 -20.64 -7.19 -0.04
CA THR A 39 -21.41 -8.02 0.90
C THR A 39 -22.00 -7.18 2.03
N GLU A 40 -21.21 -6.30 2.62
CA GLU A 40 -21.70 -5.40 3.67
C GLU A 40 -22.73 -4.40 3.12
N GLN A 41 -22.52 -3.85 1.94
CA GLN A 41 -23.49 -2.97 1.29
C GLN A 41 -24.81 -3.69 1.02
N GLN A 42 -24.79 -4.95 0.60
CA GLN A 42 -25.99 -5.75 0.39
C GLN A 42 -26.71 -6.03 1.74
N ARG A 43 -25.94 -6.32 2.80
CA ARG A 43 -26.49 -6.51 4.16
C ARG A 43 -27.21 -5.25 4.65
N LEU A 44 -26.62 -4.07 4.44
CA LEU A 44 -27.23 -2.80 4.81
C LEU A 44 -28.49 -2.50 3.98
N ARG A 45 -28.48 -2.77 2.67
CA ARG A 45 -29.68 -2.65 1.81
C ARG A 45 -30.83 -3.52 2.31
N ARG A 46 -30.57 -4.80 2.59
CA ARG A 46 -31.61 -5.74 3.11
C ARG A 46 -32.20 -5.26 4.43
N ARG A 47 -31.40 -4.61 5.25
CA ARG A 47 -31.82 -4.04 6.55
C ARG A 47 -32.40 -2.63 6.43
N LYS A 48 -32.57 -2.08 5.23
CA LYS A 48 -33.04 -0.71 4.96
C LYS A 48 -32.23 0.36 5.73
N LYS A 49 -30.92 0.12 5.93
CA LYS A 49 -30.01 1.06 6.58
C LYS A 49 -29.26 1.89 5.53
N LYS A 50 -28.69 3.03 5.96
CA LYS A 50 -27.80 3.84 5.12
C LYS A 50 -26.66 2.97 4.61
N ILE A 51 -26.47 2.96 3.30
CA ILE A 51 -25.42 2.17 2.66
C ILE A 51 -24.08 2.86 2.92
N TRP A 52 -23.16 2.11 3.47
CA TRP A 52 -21.77 2.53 3.60
C TRP A 52 -21.09 2.57 2.22
N LYS A 53 -20.52 3.72 1.87
CA LYS A 53 -19.83 3.95 0.59
C LYS A 53 -18.46 4.55 0.92
N PRO A 54 -17.45 3.74 1.19
CA PRO A 54 -16.11 4.25 1.48
C PRO A 54 -15.51 4.90 0.23
N ARG A 55 -14.71 5.94 0.43
CA ARG A 55 -13.77 6.42 -0.59
C ARG A 55 -12.60 5.44 -0.62
N LEU A 56 -12.29 4.93 -1.79
CA LEU A 56 -11.21 3.97 -2.01
C LEU A 56 -10.09 4.67 -2.77
N ILE A 57 -8.91 4.68 -2.20
CA ILE A 57 -7.73 5.36 -2.78
C ILE A 57 -6.62 4.33 -2.91
N PHE A 58 -6.01 4.27 -4.09
CA PHE A 58 -4.90 3.38 -4.40
C PHE A 58 -3.69 4.20 -4.89
N THR A 59 -2.62 4.18 -4.14
CA THR A 59 -1.36 4.81 -4.55
C THR A 59 -0.48 3.77 -5.23
N LEU A 60 -0.24 3.94 -6.53
CA LEU A 60 0.62 3.02 -7.29
C LEU A 60 2.02 2.96 -6.66
N GLY A 61 2.51 1.75 -6.45
CA GLY A 61 3.82 1.50 -5.90
C GLY A 61 4.90 1.24 -6.95
N ASN A 62 6.11 1.04 -6.49
CA ASN A 62 7.23 0.71 -7.37
C ASN A 62 7.06 -0.65 -8.05
N HIS A 63 6.21 -1.54 -7.53
CA HIS A 63 5.92 -2.84 -8.16
C HIS A 63 4.95 -2.68 -9.33
N GLU A 64 3.95 -1.84 -9.22
CA GLU A 64 3.04 -1.51 -10.33
C GLU A 64 3.76 -0.67 -11.40
N HIS A 65 4.58 0.29 -10.98
CA HIS A 65 5.40 1.10 -11.87
C HIS A 65 6.42 0.30 -12.72
N ARG A 66 6.69 -0.97 -12.36
CA ARG A 66 7.50 -1.86 -13.21
C ARG A 66 6.86 -2.13 -14.56
N ILE A 67 5.53 -2.07 -14.67
CA ILE A 67 4.81 -2.22 -15.93
C ILE A 67 5.20 -1.08 -16.89
N GLU A 68 5.05 0.16 -16.44
CA GLU A 68 5.39 1.35 -17.22
C GLU A 68 6.89 1.36 -17.59
N ARG A 69 7.75 1.00 -16.65
CA ARG A 69 9.18 0.88 -16.91
C ARG A 69 9.54 -0.21 -17.93
N ALA A 70 8.82 -1.33 -17.94
CA ALA A 70 9.05 -2.38 -18.92
C ALA A 70 8.69 -1.90 -20.32
N VAL A 71 7.56 -1.22 -20.48
CA VAL A 71 7.13 -0.62 -21.76
C VAL A 71 8.11 0.47 -22.22
N GLU A 72 8.54 1.35 -21.31
CA GLU A 72 9.54 2.39 -21.63
C GLU A 72 10.89 1.82 -22.10
N ASN A 73 11.29 0.68 -21.54
CA ASN A 73 12.55 0.00 -21.91
C ASN A 73 12.45 -0.85 -23.19
N ASP A 74 11.26 -1.28 -23.58
CA ASP A 74 11.01 -2.04 -24.80
C ASP A 74 9.67 -1.63 -25.45
N ALA A 75 9.77 -0.78 -26.44
CA ALA A 75 8.62 -0.24 -27.19
C ALA A 75 7.74 -1.33 -27.85
N LYS A 76 8.22 -2.56 -27.97
CA LYS A 76 7.39 -3.68 -28.49
C LYS A 76 6.31 -4.09 -27.49
N LEU A 77 6.43 -3.70 -26.23
CA LEU A 77 5.45 -3.98 -25.18
C LEU A 77 4.32 -2.95 -25.14
N GLU A 78 4.45 -1.85 -25.89
CA GLU A 78 3.39 -0.84 -26.01
C GLU A 78 2.09 -1.47 -26.55
N GLY A 79 1.01 -1.25 -25.81
CA GLY A 79 -0.30 -1.87 -26.10
C GLY A 79 -0.45 -3.35 -25.74
N LEU A 80 0.63 -3.99 -25.22
CA LEU A 80 0.58 -5.37 -24.72
C LEU A 80 0.56 -5.43 -23.19
N MET A 81 1.05 -4.40 -22.53
CA MET A 81 1.14 -4.29 -21.07
C MET A 81 0.78 -2.88 -20.64
N SER A 82 -0.07 -2.76 -19.63
CA SER A 82 -0.49 -1.47 -19.10
C SER A 82 -0.84 -1.56 -17.62
N SER A 83 -0.71 -0.48 -16.87
CA SER A 83 -1.27 -0.38 -15.52
C SER A 83 -2.81 -0.51 -15.51
N GLU A 84 -3.48 -0.33 -16.66
CA GLU A 84 -4.91 -0.57 -16.83
C GLU A 84 -5.30 -2.06 -16.78
N ASP A 85 -4.34 -2.98 -16.91
CA ASP A 85 -4.54 -4.41 -16.72
C ASP A 85 -4.90 -4.74 -15.26
N LEU A 86 -4.58 -3.83 -14.33
CA LEU A 86 -4.97 -3.93 -12.93
C LEU A 86 -6.44 -3.53 -12.76
N ASN A 87 -7.24 -4.42 -12.21
CA ASN A 87 -8.67 -4.17 -11.97
C ASN A 87 -8.89 -3.25 -10.75
N LEU A 88 -8.60 -1.98 -10.91
CA LEU A 88 -8.80 -0.94 -9.91
C LEU A 88 -10.11 -0.16 -10.10
N ARG A 89 -11.10 -0.78 -10.72
CA ARG A 89 -12.41 -0.15 -10.95
C ARG A 89 -13.08 0.25 -9.63
N GLY A 90 -13.41 1.53 -9.52
CA GLY A 90 -14.03 2.09 -8.30
C GLY A 90 -13.03 2.65 -7.30
N TRP A 91 -11.74 2.57 -7.60
CA TRP A 91 -10.68 3.22 -6.85
C TRP A 91 -10.27 4.55 -7.49
N GLU A 92 -9.92 5.51 -6.66
CA GLU A 92 -9.18 6.69 -7.05
C GLU A 92 -7.70 6.31 -7.10
N VAL A 93 -7.16 6.16 -8.30
CA VAL A 93 -5.79 5.69 -8.52
C VAL A 93 -4.86 6.87 -8.65
N LEU A 94 -3.86 6.93 -7.79
CA LEU A 94 -2.83 7.97 -7.83
C LEU A 94 -1.59 7.43 -8.55
N PRO A 95 -1.02 8.19 -9.49
CA PRO A 95 0.23 7.85 -10.15
C PRO A 95 1.37 7.58 -9.17
N TYR A 96 2.35 6.82 -9.60
CA TYR A 96 3.53 6.53 -8.80
C TYR A 96 4.21 7.80 -8.27
N LEU A 97 4.48 7.83 -6.98
CA LEU A 97 5.06 8.97 -6.23
C LEU A 97 4.21 10.24 -6.16
N GLN A 98 2.99 10.23 -6.65
CA GLN A 98 2.08 11.34 -6.45
C GLN A 98 1.37 11.21 -5.10
N PRO A 99 1.57 12.15 -4.16
CA PRO A 99 0.86 12.13 -2.89
C PRO A 99 -0.57 12.64 -3.04
N ILE A 100 -1.45 12.15 -2.17
CA ILE A 100 -2.79 12.70 -1.96
C ILE A 100 -2.95 13.16 -0.52
N ILE A 101 -3.64 14.26 -0.32
CA ILE A 101 -3.98 14.74 1.02
C ILE A 101 -5.45 14.42 1.31
N VAL A 102 -5.69 13.70 2.39
CA VAL A 102 -7.03 13.41 2.91
C VAL A 102 -7.06 13.82 4.38
N ASP A 103 -8.00 14.66 4.74
CA ASP A 103 -8.20 15.17 6.11
C ASP A 103 -6.91 15.73 6.75
N GLY A 104 -6.06 16.39 5.96
CA GLY A 104 -4.80 16.98 6.40
C GLY A 104 -3.62 16.01 6.52
N ILE A 105 -3.81 14.73 6.16
CA ILE A 105 -2.78 13.70 6.17
C ILE A 105 -2.36 13.41 4.72
N ALA A 106 -1.06 13.43 4.43
CA ALA A 106 -0.52 13.08 3.12
C ALA A 106 -0.28 11.56 3.03
N TYR A 107 -0.79 10.95 1.97
CA TYR A 107 -0.61 9.53 1.66
C TYR A 107 0.17 9.37 0.37
N CYS A 108 1.13 8.47 0.35
CA CYS A 108 1.89 8.11 -0.85
C CYS A 108 2.46 6.70 -0.69
N HIS A 109 2.78 6.02 -1.79
CA HIS A 109 3.48 4.74 -1.68
C HIS A 109 4.79 4.88 -0.90
N PHE A 110 5.61 5.88 -1.24
CA PHE A 110 6.66 6.40 -0.37
C PHE A 110 6.93 7.87 -0.68
N PHE A 111 7.56 8.56 0.27
CA PHE A 111 8.05 9.92 0.10
C PHE A 111 9.56 9.92 -0.13
N THR A 112 10.03 10.76 -1.06
CA THR A 112 11.45 10.88 -1.35
C THR A 112 12.18 11.70 -0.29
N SER A 113 13.40 11.26 0.07
CA SER A 113 14.26 11.95 1.04
C SER A 113 15.01 13.15 0.45
N GLY A 114 15.15 13.22 -0.87
CA GLY A 114 15.88 14.28 -1.58
C GLY A 114 15.86 14.08 -3.09
N VAL A 115 16.70 14.82 -3.80
CA VAL A 115 16.74 14.89 -5.26
C VAL A 115 17.06 13.55 -5.96
N MET A 116 17.70 12.63 -5.27
CA MET A 116 18.04 11.30 -5.81
C MET A 116 16.83 10.34 -5.89
N GLY A 117 15.63 10.77 -5.47
CA GLY A 117 14.42 9.97 -5.56
C GLY A 117 14.35 8.75 -4.62
N ARG A 118 15.30 8.59 -3.69
CA ARG A 118 15.30 7.47 -2.73
C ARG A 118 14.21 7.66 -1.69
N ALA A 119 13.59 6.57 -1.27
CA ALA A 119 12.60 6.58 -0.20
C ALA A 119 13.19 7.09 1.12
N VAL A 120 12.36 7.76 1.91
CA VAL A 120 12.66 8.08 3.31
C VAL A 120 12.76 6.78 4.10
N THR A 121 13.74 6.69 5.00
CA THR A 121 14.10 5.42 5.67
C THR A 121 13.52 5.25 7.06
N ASN A 122 12.98 6.31 7.68
CA ASN A 122 12.31 6.23 8.98
C ASN A 122 11.29 7.37 9.15
N ALA A 123 10.34 7.16 10.06
CA ALA A 123 9.23 8.08 10.28
C ALA A 123 9.66 9.45 10.79
N LYS A 124 10.70 9.52 11.63
CA LYS A 124 11.22 10.81 12.12
C LYS A 124 11.79 11.66 10.98
N LEU A 125 12.56 11.04 10.09
CA LEU A 125 13.10 11.73 8.91
C LEU A 125 11.96 12.18 7.98
N LEU A 126 10.88 11.40 7.88
CA LEU A 126 9.71 11.75 7.09
C LEU A 126 9.10 13.07 7.58
N LEU A 127 8.86 13.23 8.88
CA LEU A 127 8.38 14.49 9.47
C LEU A 127 9.31 15.67 9.18
N GLN A 128 10.61 15.47 9.35
CA GLN A 128 11.63 16.50 9.10
C GLN A 128 11.67 16.94 7.62
N LYS A 129 11.30 16.07 6.68
CA LYS A 129 11.34 16.37 5.26
C LYS A 129 10.02 16.92 4.72
N LYS A 130 8.88 16.56 5.31
CA LYS A 130 7.55 16.87 4.75
C LYS A 130 6.77 17.88 5.58
N HIS A 131 7.13 18.10 6.86
CA HIS A 131 6.56 19.11 7.75
C HIS A 131 5.04 19.02 7.91
N MET A 132 4.49 17.82 7.78
CA MET A 132 3.06 17.52 7.95
C MET A 132 2.86 16.03 8.29
N SER A 133 1.66 15.67 8.71
CA SER A 133 1.33 14.26 8.92
C SER A 133 1.37 13.49 7.61
N CYS A 134 2.05 12.33 7.62
CA CYS A 134 2.27 11.51 6.44
C CYS A 134 2.13 10.02 6.75
N VAL A 135 1.54 9.28 5.81
CA VAL A 135 1.45 7.82 5.85
C VAL A 135 2.05 7.25 4.58
N MET A 136 2.92 6.26 4.71
CA MET A 136 3.51 5.58 3.56
C MET A 136 3.61 4.06 3.79
N GLY A 137 3.64 3.33 2.68
CA GLY A 137 3.99 1.91 2.62
C GLY A 137 5.48 1.71 2.31
N HIS A 138 5.79 0.87 1.34
CA HIS A 138 7.10 0.58 0.77
C HIS A 138 8.11 -0.05 1.75
N VAL A 139 8.29 0.53 2.92
CA VAL A 139 9.09 -0.06 4.01
C VAL A 139 8.27 -1.17 4.65
N GLN A 140 8.88 -2.36 4.73
CA GLN A 140 8.16 -3.57 5.13
C GLN A 140 7.87 -3.67 6.62
N ASP A 141 8.51 -2.84 7.43
CA ASP A 141 8.21 -2.78 8.86
C ASP A 141 7.42 -1.52 9.21
N ARG A 142 6.78 -1.54 10.36
CA ARG A 142 6.10 -0.37 10.89
C ARG A 142 7.08 0.56 11.59
N ASP A 143 6.88 1.84 11.40
CA ASP A 143 7.58 2.88 12.15
C ASP A 143 6.62 4.06 12.37
N ILE A 144 6.71 4.69 13.53
CA ILE A 144 5.87 5.83 13.85
C ILE A 144 6.68 6.89 14.59
N ALA A 145 6.45 8.15 14.22
CA ALA A 145 7.06 9.28 14.89
C ALA A 145 6.06 10.42 15.06
N PHE A 146 6.23 11.18 16.12
CA PHE A 146 5.44 12.35 16.46
C PHE A 146 6.35 13.57 16.54
N ASP A 147 5.82 14.72 16.08
CA ASP A 147 6.49 16.01 16.20
C ASP A 147 5.43 17.12 16.23
N ARG A 148 5.89 18.36 16.42
CA ARG A 148 5.05 19.56 16.30
C ARG A 148 5.66 20.52 15.30
N ASN A 149 4.82 21.13 14.49
CA ASN A 149 5.27 22.23 13.63
C ASN A 149 5.41 23.54 14.42
N ALA A 150 5.90 24.59 13.75
CA ALA A 150 6.12 25.89 14.38
C ALA A 150 4.82 26.55 14.92
N ALA A 151 3.66 26.16 14.42
CA ALA A 151 2.36 26.61 14.92
C ALA A 151 1.85 25.77 16.12
N GLY A 152 2.64 24.80 16.59
CA GLY A 152 2.29 23.92 17.72
C GLY A 152 1.38 22.74 17.31
N ASN A 153 1.00 22.60 16.04
CA ASN A 153 0.16 21.49 15.58
C ASN A 153 0.94 20.18 15.61
N ARG A 154 0.33 19.14 16.17
CA ARG A 154 0.89 17.78 16.17
C ARG A 154 0.96 17.26 14.74
N MET A 155 2.05 16.61 14.42
CA MET A 155 2.27 15.87 13.17
C MET A 155 2.64 14.44 13.50
N THR A 156 2.12 13.49 12.71
CA THR A 156 2.41 12.06 12.86
C THR A 156 2.90 11.51 11.53
N ALA A 157 4.08 10.88 11.51
CA ALA A 157 4.50 10.07 10.38
C ALA A 157 4.35 8.60 10.71
N LEU A 158 3.87 7.83 9.74
CA LEU A 158 3.59 6.41 9.90
C LEU A 158 4.04 5.62 8.67
N PHE A 159 4.82 4.56 8.91
CA PHE A 159 5.13 3.51 7.96
C PHE A 159 4.20 2.34 8.22
N ALA A 160 3.41 1.97 7.22
CA ALA A 160 2.27 1.08 7.41
C ALA A 160 2.65 -0.40 7.60
N GLY A 161 3.88 -0.81 7.29
CA GLY A 161 4.28 -2.21 7.26
C GLY A 161 3.73 -2.92 6.03
N ILE A 162 3.49 -4.22 6.16
CA ILE A 162 3.00 -5.10 5.08
C ILE A 162 1.59 -5.61 5.36
N PHE A 163 0.91 -6.09 4.31
CA PHE A 163 -0.41 -6.71 4.40
C PHE A 163 -0.42 -8.12 3.77
N TYR A 164 0.66 -8.86 3.93
CA TYR A 164 0.80 -10.25 3.51
C TYR A 164 1.51 -11.07 4.59
N GLN A 165 1.60 -12.37 4.42
CA GLN A 165 2.08 -13.30 5.45
C GLN A 165 2.99 -14.39 4.89
N HIS A 166 3.59 -14.18 3.75
CA HIS A 166 4.65 -15.04 3.24
C HIS A 166 6.01 -14.39 3.48
N ASP A 167 7.02 -15.20 3.60
CA ASP A 167 8.40 -14.73 3.62
C ASP A 167 8.85 -14.39 2.21
N GLU A 168 9.51 -13.25 2.07
CA GLU A 168 10.07 -12.83 0.79
C GLU A 168 11.40 -13.53 0.55
N GLU A 169 11.51 -14.26 -0.56
CA GLU A 169 12.72 -15.03 -0.90
C GLU A 169 13.99 -14.17 -1.04
N TYR A 170 13.82 -12.88 -1.36
CA TYR A 170 14.95 -11.95 -1.51
C TYR A 170 15.43 -11.33 -0.19
N LEU A 171 14.67 -11.49 0.89
CA LEU A 171 15.05 -11.05 2.23
C LEU A 171 15.81 -12.15 2.95
N ASN A 172 16.76 -11.75 3.78
CA ASN A 172 17.41 -12.70 4.67
C ASN A 172 16.53 -13.01 5.90
N PRO A 173 16.80 -14.10 6.65
CA PRO A 173 15.99 -14.49 7.80
C PRO A 173 15.85 -13.42 8.89
N GLN A 174 16.79 -12.48 9.00
CA GLN A 174 16.72 -11.40 9.99
C GLN A 174 15.75 -10.27 9.59
N THR A 175 15.48 -10.13 8.31
CA THR A 175 14.56 -9.12 7.77
C THR A 175 13.17 -9.67 7.46
N ASN A 176 13.01 -10.97 7.36
CA ASN A 176 11.71 -11.63 7.40
C ASN A 176 11.17 -11.59 8.84
N GLY A 177 9.93 -11.24 9.02
CA GLY A 177 9.33 -11.01 10.35
C GLY A 177 8.84 -9.57 10.52
N SER A 178 8.76 -8.84 9.43
CA SER A 178 8.19 -7.50 9.36
C SER A 178 6.75 -7.47 9.87
N TRP A 179 6.34 -6.34 10.43
CA TRP A 179 4.99 -6.20 10.94
C TRP A 179 3.95 -6.23 9.82
N SER A 180 3.02 -7.19 9.91
CA SER A 180 1.91 -7.35 8.99
C SER A 180 0.59 -6.98 9.65
N GLY A 181 -0.21 -6.14 8.97
CA GLY A 181 -1.48 -5.68 9.51
C GLY A 181 -2.06 -4.50 8.75
N LEU A 182 -3.03 -3.86 9.37
CA LEU A 182 -3.66 -2.63 8.90
C LEU A 182 -3.72 -1.59 10.03
N TRP A 183 -4.00 -0.36 9.65
CA TRP A 183 -4.16 0.75 10.57
C TRP A 183 -5.57 1.31 10.50
N VAL A 184 -6.13 1.60 11.65
CA VAL A 184 -7.36 2.39 11.78
C VAL A 184 -6.99 3.72 12.40
N PHE A 185 -7.43 4.81 11.79
CA PHE A 185 -7.25 6.16 12.33
C PHE A 185 -8.58 6.64 12.88
N ASN A 186 -8.59 6.93 14.17
CA ASN A 186 -9.74 7.46 14.89
C ASN A 186 -9.55 8.95 15.13
N GLU A 187 -10.63 9.68 15.41
CA GLU A 187 -10.62 11.11 15.75
C GLU A 187 -9.77 11.95 14.78
N VAL A 188 -9.91 11.65 13.48
CA VAL A 188 -9.12 12.34 12.45
C VAL A 188 -9.61 13.78 12.34
N ASP A 189 -8.72 14.74 12.60
CA ASP A 189 -8.98 16.17 12.48
C ASP A 189 -7.73 16.92 11.99
N ASN A 190 -7.84 17.51 10.81
CA ASN A 190 -6.84 18.40 10.20
C ASN A 190 -5.38 17.90 10.33
N GLY A 191 -5.16 16.62 10.03
CA GLY A 191 -3.84 15.98 10.05
C GLY A 191 -3.44 15.37 11.40
N THR A 192 -4.26 15.48 12.43
CA THR A 192 -4.11 14.73 13.69
C THR A 192 -5.02 13.52 13.68
N PHE A 193 -4.62 12.45 14.36
CA PHE A 193 -5.42 11.23 14.50
C PHE A 193 -4.90 10.38 15.65
N ASP A 194 -5.74 9.47 16.13
CA ASP A 194 -5.36 8.40 17.02
C ASP A 194 -5.19 7.12 16.23
N GLU A 195 -3.95 6.62 16.19
CA GLU A 195 -3.57 5.44 15.45
C GLU A 195 -3.89 4.15 16.21
N MET A 196 -4.54 3.20 15.55
CA MET A 196 -4.80 1.87 16.08
C MET A 196 -4.23 0.81 15.13
N PRO A 197 -3.10 0.17 15.46
CA PRO A 197 -2.57 -0.95 14.71
C PRO A 197 -3.41 -2.20 14.94
N VAL A 198 -3.75 -2.91 13.86
CA VAL A 198 -4.48 -4.18 13.90
C VAL A 198 -3.63 -5.22 13.19
N SER A 199 -2.94 -6.07 13.95
CA SER A 199 -2.04 -7.06 13.37
C SER A 199 -2.78 -8.16 12.61
N MET A 200 -2.15 -8.71 11.60
CA MET A 200 -2.68 -9.85 10.85
C MET A 200 -2.86 -11.09 11.75
N SER A 201 -1.97 -11.28 12.73
CA SER A 201 -2.12 -12.35 13.72
C SER A 201 -3.39 -12.21 14.54
N TYR A 202 -3.73 -10.99 14.99
CA TYR A 202 -4.99 -10.73 15.68
C TYR A 202 -6.21 -11.00 14.78
N LEU A 203 -6.16 -10.52 13.53
CA LEU A 203 -7.24 -10.72 12.56
C LEU A 203 -7.48 -12.21 12.30
N ARG A 204 -6.42 -13.00 12.13
CA ARG A 204 -6.51 -14.44 11.96
C ARG A 204 -7.06 -15.14 13.18
N GLY A 205 -6.60 -14.82 14.37
CA GLY A 205 -7.09 -15.41 15.60
C GLY A 205 -8.57 -15.13 15.86
N LYS A 206 -9.06 -13.95 15.40
CA LYS A 206 -10.44 -13.52 15.64
C LYS A 206 -11.42 -13.90 14.53
N TYR A 207 -10.97 -13.88 13.27
CA TYR A 207 -11.83 -14.00 12.09
C TYR A 207 -11.40 -15.11 11.13
N GLY A 208 -10.22 -15.69 11.31
CA GLY A 208 -9.77 -16.83 10.53
C GLY A 208 -10.66 -18.03 10.79
N ALA A 209 -10.98 -18.80 9.75
CA ALA A 209 -11.61 -20.10 9.92
C ALA A 209 -10.69 -20.96 10.79
N ASN A 210 -11.23 -21.57 11.83
CA ASN A 210 -10.53 -22.61 12.57
C ASN A 210 -10.19 -23.74 11.58
N SER A 211 -8.92 -23.79 11.16
CA SER A 211 -8.37 -24.88 10.37
C SER A 211 -8.13 -26.07 11.26
#